data_b98fadfd39c58f55e76b6fb25f0e1b9b
#
_entry.id   b98fadfd39c58f55e76b6fb25f0e1b9b
#
_cell.length_a   1.000
_cell.length_b   1.000
_cell.length_c   1.000
_cell.angle_alpha   90.00
_cell.angle_beta   90.00
_cell.angle_gamma   90.00
#
_symmetry.space_group_name_H-M   'P 1'
#
loop_
_entity.id
_entity.type
_entity.pdbx_description
1 polymer ?
#
loop_
_entity_poly.entity_id
_entity_poly.type
_entity_poly.pdbx_seq_one_letter_code
_entity_poly.pdbx_strand_id
1 'polypeptide(L)'
;MSATMYPAIVDLVPHAGAMVLLDALHDWHKGYARCSALIREHAPFVKHGSVSAEVTIEYMAQAVAACLGYEAITSGGGVRVGMIIACKRFEAHAERLDVGDRIDVEVRCISGNEALSHFDCKLMRSGAVFSEAVLTLYHADSLPQ
;
A
#
# COMPACT_ATOMS: atom_id res chain seq x y z
N MET A 1 -18.69 15.44 -10.92
CA MET A 1 -17.42 15.13 -10.38
C MET A 1 -17.52 14.79 -8.90
N SER A 2 -16.83 13.87 -8.50
CA SER A 2 -16.88 13.45 -7.11
C SER A 2 -15.71 14.05 -6.35
N ALA A 3 -16.02 14.68 -5.24
CA ALA A 3 -14.97 14.98 -4.29
C ALA A 3 -14.37 13.68 -3.82
N THR A 4 -13.11 13.71 -3.47
CA THR A 4 -12.46 12.57 -2.86
C THR A 4 -13.15 12.29 -1.53
N MET A 5 -13.67 11.08 -1.37
CA MET A 5 -14.37 10.68 -0.17
C MET A 5 -13.45 10.27 0.97
N TYR A 6 -12.17 10.09 0.67
CA TYR A 6 -11.21 9.57 1.62
C TYR A 6 -10.14 10.61 1.94
N PRO A 7 -9.54 10.52 3.14
CA PRO A 7 -8.43 11.40 3.49
C PRO A 7 -7.26 11.25 2.53
N ALA A 8 -6.37 12.22 2.55
CA ALA A 8 -5.12 12.12 1.80
C ALA A 8 -4.27 10.97 2.34
N ILE A 9 -3.52 10.34 1.46
CA ILE A 9 -2.67 9.20 1.86
C ILE A 9 -1.74 9.57 3.00
N VAL A 10 -1.17 10.78 2.98
CA VAL A 10 -0.22 11.22 4.00
C VAL A 10 -0.83 11.20 5.41
N ASP A 11 -2.15 11.30 5.51
CA ASP A 11 -2.85 11.25 6.78
C ASP A 11 -3.17 9.82 7.24
N LEU A 12 -2.95 8.84 6.38
CA LEU A 12 -3.30 7.44 6.63
C LEU A 12 -2.11 6.55 6.89
N VAL A 13 -0.93 6.93 6.39
CA VAL A 13 0.27 6.10 6.48
C VAL A 13 1.26 6.75 7.44
N PRO A 14 2.18 5.95 8.04
CA PRO A 14 3.21 6.52 8.91
C PRO A 14 4.31 7.24 8.15
N HIS A 15 4.37 7.09 6.84
CA HIS A 15 5.38 7.70 5.99
C HIS A 15 5.16 9.20 5.86
N ALA A 16 6.20 9.91 5.46
CA ALA A 16 6.12 11.37 5.30
C ALA A 16 6.96 11.83 4.11
N GLY A 17 6.59 12.97 3.55
CA GLY A 17 7.33 13.62 2.49
C GLY A 17 7.48 12.75 1.25
N ALA A 18 8.67 12.71 0.70
CA ALA A 18 8.95 11.98 -0.54
C ALA A 18 8.77 10.47 -0.40
N MET A 19 8.73 9.94 0.82
CA MET A 19 8.53 8.51 1.03
C MET A 19 7.07 8.09 0.87
N VAL A 20 6.14 9.02 0.76
CA VAL A 20 4.75 8.69 0.45
C VAL A 20 4.65 8.43 -1.05
N LEU A 21 4.49 7.17 -1.42
CA LEU A 21 4.51 6.77 -2.82
C LEU A 21 3.13 6.78 -3.47
N LEU A 22 2.09 6.57 -2.71
CA LEU A 22 0.72 6.51 -3.24
C LEU A 22 0.13 7.90 -3.36
N ASP A 23 -0.76 8.07 -4.33
CA ASP A 23 -1.41 9.35 -4.58
C ASP A 23 -2.78 9.48 -3.92
N ALA A 24 -3.57 8.40 -3.92
CA ALA A 24 -4.93 8.49 -3.42
C ALA A 24 -5.48 7.13 -3.01
N LEU A 25 -6.37 7.15 -2.03
CA LEU A 25 -7.23 6.03 -1.68
C LEU A 25 -8.55 6.21 -2.43
N HIS A 26 -8.95 5.22 -3.22
CA HIS A 26 -10.14 5.30 -4.06
C HIS A 26 -11.31 4.48 -3.56
N ASP A 27 -11.03 3.38 -2.88
CA ASP A 27 -12.08 2.48 -2.41
C ASP A 27 -11.60 1.80 -1.13
N TRP A 28 -12.55 1.60 -0.22
CA TRP A 28 -12.20 1.03 1.07
C TRP A 28 -13.40 0.35 1.72
N HIS A 29 -13.19 -0.79 2.30
CA HIS A 29 -14.04 -1.34 3.34
C HIS A 29 -13.13 -2.10 4.30
N LYS A 30 -13.65 -2.51 5.43
CA LYS A 30 -12.82 -3.17 6.42
C LYS A 30 -12.07 -4.35 5.79
N GLY A 31 -10.76 -4.33 5.90
CA GLY A 31 -9.91 -5.37 5.33
C GLY A 31 -9.65 -5.25 3.85
N TYR A 32 -10.03 -4.14 3.22
CA TYR A 32 -9.83 -3.94 1.78
C TYR A 32 -9.53 -2.48 1.47
N ALA A 33 -8.60 -2.25 0.56
CA ALA A 33 -8.36 -0.91 0.03
C ALA A 33 -7.85 -1.00 -1.41
N ARG A 34 -8.18 0.03 -2.19
CA ARG A 34 -7.62 0.24 -3.52
C ARG A 34 -7.06 1.65 -3.58
N CYS A 35 -5.80 1.74 -3.90
CA CYS A 35 -5.07 3.00 -3.99
C CYS A 35 -4.49 3.15 -5.38
N SER A 36 -4.06 4.36 -5.73
CA SER A 36 -3.41 4.62 -7.00
C SER A 36 -2.14 5.41 -6.82
N ALA A 37 -1.28 5.33 -7.82
CA ALA A 37 -0.06 6.14 -7.89
C ALA A 37 0.35 6.35 -9.32
N LEU A 38 1.02 7.47 -9.55
CA LEU A 38 1.73 7.75 -10.80
C LEU A 38 3.21 7.60 -10.51
N ILE A 39 3.93 6.88 -11.36
CA ILE A 39 5.38 6.76 -11.22
C ILE A 39 6.00 8.07 -11.71
N ARG A 40 6.52 8.87 -10.78
CA ARG A 40 7.08 10.19 -11.09
C ARG A 40 8.59 10.14 -11.21
N GLU A 41 9.13 11.01 -12.04
CA GLU A 41 10.55 11.05 -12.35
C GLU A 41 11.44 11.17 -11.11
N HIS A 42 10.98 11.94 -10.12
CA HIS A 42 11.77 12.20 -8.91
C HIS A 42 11.32 11.35 -7.72
N ALA A 43 10.52 10.33 -7.96
CA ALA A 43 10.08 9.44 -6.88
C ALA A 43 11.26 8.65 -6.34
N PRO A 44 11.24 8.31 -5.04
CA PRO A 44 12.24 7.40 -4.50
C PRO A 44 12.25 6.10 -5.28
N PHE A 45 13.43 5.49 -5.36
CA PHE A 45 13.64 4.19 -6.02
C PHE A 45 13.59 4.25 -7.54
N VAL A 46 13.31 5.40 -8.15
CA VAL A 46 13.40 5.54 -9.62
C VAL A 46 14.86 5.65 -9.99
N LYS A 47 15.29 4.76 -10.89
CA LYS A 47 16.65 4.77 -11.44
C LYS A 47 16.56 4.58 -12.94
N HIS A 48 17.23 5.46 -13.68
CA HIS A 48 17.24 5.40 -15.15
C HIS A 48 15.83 5.36 -15.75
N GLY A 49 14.92 6.15 -15.15
CA GLY A 49 13.56 6.28 -15.66
C GLY A 49 12.63 5.14 -15.31
N SER A 50 13.02 4.23 -14.42
CA SER A 50 12.18 3.10 -14.08
C SER A 50 12.33 2.69 -12.61
N VAL A 51 11.37 1.86 -12.17
CA VAL A 51 11.35 1.26 -10.85
C VAL A 51 11.36 -0.24 -11.04
N SER A 52 12.29 -0.93 -10.37
CA SER A 52 12.36 -2.38 -10.49
C SER A 52 11.16 -3.04 -9.82
N ALA A 53 10.82 -4.25 -10.29
CA ALA A 53 9.61 -4.93 -9.86
C ALA A 53 9.55 -5.15 -8.34
N GLU A 54 10.66 -5.49 -7.71
CA GLU A 54 10.67 -5.76 -6.27
C GLU A 54 10.36 -4.52 -5.43
N VAL A 55 10.57 -3.33 -5.96
CA VAL A 55 10.21 -2.08 -5.26
C VAL A 55 8.70 -1.96 -5.11
N THR A 56 7.92 -2.67 -5.94
CA THR A 56 6.46 -2.60 -5.83
C THR A 56 5.95 -3.15 -4.51
N ILE A 57 6.76 -3.94 -3.80
CA ILE A 57 6.41 -4.38 -2.45
C ILE A 57 6.19 -3.17 -1.54
N GLU A 58 7.01 -2.12 -1.71
CA GLU A 58 6.86 -0.90 -0.90
C GLU A 58 5.54 -0.19 -1.20
N TYR A 59 5.10 -0.17 -2.45
CA TYR A 59 3.80 0.38 -2.81
C TYR A 59 2.67 -0.43 -2.18
N MET A 60 2.78 -1.76 -2.21
CA MET A 60 1.81 -2.64 -1.57
C MET A 60 1.76 -2.42 -0.07
N ALA A 61 2.93 -2.27 0.55
CA ALA A 61 3.02 -2.03 1.98
C ALA A 61 2.31 -0.75 2.39
N GLN A 62 2.47 0.30 1.59
CA GLN A 62 1.79 1.56 1.88
C GLN A 62 0.29 1.46 1.69
N ALA A 63 -0.18 0.67 0.73
CA ALA A 63 -1.61 0.45 0.55
C ALA A 63 -2.20 -0.29 1.76
N VAL A 64 -1.48 -1.29 2.29
CA VAL A 64 -1.90 -1.96 3.51
C VAL A 64 -1.94 -0.98 4.68
N ALA A 65 -0.91 -0.14 4.80
CA ALA A 65 -0.87 0.86 5.87
C ALA A 65 -2.05 1.83 5.75
N ALA A 66 -2.40 2.25 4.53
CA ALA A 66 -3.54 3.12 4.30
C ALA A 66 -4.86 2.43 4.68
N CYS A 67 -4.99 1.15 4.35
CA CYS A 67 -6.17 0.37 4.69
C CYS A 67 -6.38 0.33 6.20
N LEU A 68 -5.32 0.01 6.95
CA LEU A 68 -5.38 -0.06 8.40
C LEU A 68 -5.49 1.32 9.03
N GLY A 69 -4.86 2.33 8.44
CA GLY A 69 -4.93 3.69 8.93
C GLY A 69 -6.35 4.25 8.85
N TYR A 70 -7.03 4.00 7.75
CA TYR A 70 -8.41 4.46 7.62
C TYR A 70 -9.34 3.67 8.54
N GLU A 71 -9.10 2.39 8.71
CA GLU A 71 -9.86 1.58 9.69
C GLU A 71 -9.73 2.17 11.10
N ALA A 72 -8.51 2.51 11.49
CA ALA A 72 -8.27 3.08 12.82
C ALA A 72 -9.01 4.40 13.00
N ILE A 73 -8.98 5.26 11.99
CA ILE A 73 -9.67 6.55 12.04
C ILE A 73 -11.18 6.35 12.14
N THR A 74 -11.75 5.46 11.34
CA THR A 74 -13.20 5.25 11.32
C THR A 74 -13.71 4.53 12.56
N SER A 75 -12.87 3.78 13.23
CA SER A 75 -13.26 3.10 14.47
C SER A 75 -12.98 3.95 15.71
N GLY A 76 -12.52 5.19 15.54
CA GLY A 76 -12.27 6.11 16.63
C GLY A 76 -10.93 5.94 17.33
N GLY A 77 -10.09 5.06 16.82
CA GLY A 77 -8.75 4.86 17.35
C GLY A 77 -7.73 5.73 16.63
N GLY A 78 -6.53 5.76 17.15
CA GLY A 78 -5.41 6.40 16.47
C GLY A 78 -4.83 5.48 15.40
N VAL A 79 -3.94 6.04 14.59
CA VAL A 79 -3.24 5.25 13.57
C VAL A 79 -2.36 4.24 14.26
N ARG A 80 -2.51 2.97 13.87
CA ARG A 80 -1.70 1.90 14.43
C ARG A 80 -0.33 1.87 13.81
N VAL A 81 0.66 1.52 14.61
CA VAL A 81 2.00 1.26 14.11
C VAL A 81 2.01 -0.17 13.60
N GLY A 82 2.29 -0.32 12.31
CA GLY A 82 2.38 -1.63 11.70
C GLY A 82 3.78 -1.87 11.15
N MET A 83 4.22 -3.11 11.20
CA MET A 83 5.52 -3.50 10.69
C MET A 83 5.37 -4.73 9.81
N ILE A 84 5.90 -4.66 8.59
CA ILE A 84 5.93 -5.80 7.73
C ILE A 84 7.02 -6.73 8.20
N ILE A 85 6.65 -7.97 8.49
CA ILE A 85 7.60 -8.97 8.97
C ILE A 85 7.85 -10.07 7.96
N ALA A 86 7.03 -10.16 6.92
CA ALA A 86 7.24 -11.15 5.88
C ALA A 86 6.57 -10.74 4.58
N CYS A 87 7.22 -11.08 3.47
CA CYS A 87 6.64 -11.00 2.14
C CYS A 87 6.75 -12.40 1.54
N LYS A 88 5.62 -12.97 1.17
CA LYS A 88 5.57 -14.32 0.60
C LYS A 88 4.97 -14.28 -0.79
N ARG A 89 5.34 -15.25 -1.60
CA ARG A 89 4.75 -15.47 -2.92
C ARG A 89 4.83 -14.23 -3.82
N PHE A 90 5.91 -13.49 -3.70
CA PHE A 90 6.08 -12.36 -4.60
C PHE A 90 6.28 -12.86 -6.02
N GLU A 91 5.44 -12.39 -6.94
CA GLU A 91 5.56 -12.67 -8.35
C GLU A 91 5.48 -11.36 -9.12
N ALA A 92 6.35 -11.19 -10.08
CA ALA A 92 6.30 -10.06 -10.99
C ALA A 92 6.18 -10.59 -12.42
N HIS A 93 5.31 -9.96 -13.19
CA HIS A 93 5.04 -10.38 -14.58
C HIS A 93 5.78 -9.52 -15.59
N ALA A 94 6.55 -8.54 -15.11
CA ALA A 94 7.45 -7.74 -15.92
C ALA A 94 8.57 -7.26 -15.02
N GLU A 95 9.64 -6.72 -15.62
CA GLU A 95 10.84 -6.40 -14.87
C GLU A 95 10.77 -5.06 -14.14
N ARG A 96 10.01 -4.11 -14.68
CA ARG A 96 10.02 -2.75 -14.13
C ARG A 96 8.79 -1.97 -14.56
N LEU A 97 8.50 -0.94 -13.76
CA LEU A 97 7.55 0.11 -14.10
C LEU A 97 8.32 1.30 -14.63
N ASP A 98 7.75 2.02 -15.57
CA ASP A 98 8.39 3.19 -16.15
C ASP A 98 7.80 4.47 -15.59
N VAL A 99 8.61 5.54 -15.56
CA VAL A 99 8.10 6.86 -15.23
C VAL A 99 6.95 7.18 -16.19
N GLY A 100 5.86 7.69 -15.63
CA GLY A 100 4.63 7.94 -16.37
C GLY A 100 3.59 6.85 -16.28
N ASP A 101 3.97 5.67 -15.80
CA ASP A 101 3.00 4.60 -15.61
C ASP A 101 2.05 4.94 -14.47
N ARG A 102 0.76 4.66 -14.67
CA ARG A 102 -0.23 4.72 -13.61
C ARG A 102 -0.49 3.33 -13.11
N ILE A 103 -0.51 3.20 -11.79
CA ILE A 103 -0.74 1.91 -11.16
C ILE A 103 -1.89 2.00 -10.17
N ASP A 104 -2.55 0.88 -9.99
CA ASP A 104 -3.52 0.68 -8.91
C ASP A 104 -2.98 -0.42 -8.02
N VAL A 105 -3.15 -0.25 -6.72
CA VAL A 105 -2.74 -1.24 -5.74
C VAL A 105 -3.97 -1.66 -4.96
N GLU A 106 -4.25 -2.95 -4.99
CA GLU A 106 -5.39 -3.52 -4.30
C GLU A 106 -4.88 -4.43 -3.21
N VAL A 107 -5.37 -4.25 -1.99
CA VAL A 107 -4.97 -5.07 -0.86
C VAL A 107 -6.22 -5.61 -0.17
N ARG A 108 -6.15 -6.87 0.25
CA ARG A 108 -7.26 -7.55 0.89
C ARG A 108 -6.77 -8.42 2.03
N CYS A 109 -7.31 -8.19 3.21
CA CYS A 109 -6.99 -9.02 4.35
C CYS A 109 -7.56 -10.42 4.15
N ILE A 110 -6.72 -11.44 4.21
CA ILE A 110 -7.13 -12.82 4.02
C ILE A 110 -7.22 -13.59 5.33
N SER A 111 -6.49 -13.11 6.35
CA SER A 111 -6.60 -13.66 7.71
C SER A 111 -5.89 -12.72 8.67
N GLY A 112 -6.23 -12.84 9.94
CA GLY A 112 -5.55 -12.04 10.94
C GLY A 112 -6.12 -12.24 12.32
N ASN A 113 -5.38 -11.73 13.29
CA ASN A 113 -5.79 -11.68 14.67
C ASN A 113 -5.35 -10.32 15.24
N GLU A 114 -5.34 -10.17 16.56
CA GLU A 114 -5.00 -8.89 17.18
C GLU A 114 -3.59 -8.43 16.91
N ALA A 115 -2.67 -9.34 16.65
CA ALA A 115 -1.25 -9.01 16.49
C ALA A 115 -0.76 -9.12 15.05
N LEU A 116 -1.30 -10.05 14.27
CA LEU A 116 -0.83 -10.31 12.91
C LEU A 116 -1.97 -10.21 11.91
N SER A 117 -1.67 -9.68 10.75
CA SER A 117 -2.59 -9.67 9.62
C SER A 117 -1.85 -10.10 8.36
N HIS A 118 -2.54 -10.85 7.52
CA HIS A 118 -2.03 -11.29 6.23
C HIS A 118 -2.87 -10.65 5.13
N PHE A 119 -2.21 -9.98 4.21
CA PHE A 119 -2.87 -9.28 3.12
C PHE A 119 -2.43 -9.84 1.79
N ASP A 120 -3.39 -10.15 0.94
CA ASP A 120 -3.15 -10.43 -0.47
C ASP A 120 -3.08 -9.11 -1.20
N CYS A 121 -1.99 -8.86 -1.90
CA CYS A 121 -1.73 -7.57 -2.54
C CYS A 121 -1.50 -7.76 -4.03
N LYS A 122 -2.12 -6.89 -4.83
CA LYS A 122 -1.93 -6.88 -6.27
C LYS A 122 -1.68 -5.47 -6.73
N LEU A 123 -0.67 -5.32 -7.58
CA LEU A 123 -0.38 -4.04 -8.20
C LEU A 123 -0.65 -4.20 -9.69
N MET A 124 -1.51 -3.34 -10.21
CA MET A 124 -1.96 -3.42 -11.60
C MET A 124 -1.45 -2.23 -12.41
N ARG A 125 -1.10 -2.53 -13.65
CA ARG A 125 -0.75 -1.52 -14.63
C ARG A 125 -1.60 -1.77 -15.88
N SER A 126 -2.33 -0.75 -16.30
CA SER A 126 -3.19 -0.84 -17.50
C SER A 126 -4.18 -2.00 -17.41
N GLY A 127 -4.74 -2.24 -16.23
CA GLY A 127 -5.75 -3.27 -16.04
C GLY A 127 -5.23 -4.69 -15.89
N ALA A 128 -3.92 -4.88 -15.96
CA ALA A 128 -3.30 -6.21 -15.83
C ALA A 128 -2.44 -6.26 -14.57
N VAL A 129 -2.38 -7.42 -13.93
CA VAL A 129 -1.53 -7.59 -12.76
C VAL A 129 -0.07 -7.49 -13.17
N PHE A 130 0.63 -6.52 -12.61
CA PHE A 130 2.06 -6.36 -12.79
C PHE A 130 2.83 -7.18 -11.77
N SER A 131 2.40 -7.13 -10.51
CA SER A 131 3.04 -7.89 -9.45
C SER A 131 2.02 -8.22 -8.38
N GLU A 132 2.33 -9.25 -7.58
CA GLU A 132 1.47 -9.67 -6.49
C GLU A 132 2.28 -10.32 -5.39
N ALA A 133 1.77 -10.25 -4.17
CA ALA A 133 2.45 -10.81 -3.02
C ALA A 133 1.47 -10.98 -1.86
N VAL A 134 1.86 -11.78 -0.88
CA VAL A 134 1.18 -11.83 0.41
C VAL A 134 2.09 -11.19 1.43
N LEU A 135 1.59 -10.14 2.08
CA LEU A 135 2.34 -9.44 3.11
C LEU A 135 1.78 -9.80 4.48
N THR A 136 2.69 -10.08 5.41
CA THR A 136 2.33 -10.31 6.80
C THR A 136 2.81 -9.12 7.62
N LEU A 137 1.87 -8.53 8.39
CA LEU A 137 2.16 -7.39 9.23
C LEU A 137 1.98 -7.77 10.68
N TYR A 138 2.89 -7.28 11.51
CA TYR A 138 2.69 -7.23 12.95
C TYR A 138 2.14 -5.85 13.29
N HIS A 139 1.05 -5.81 14.03
CA HIS A 139 0.50 -4.54 14.48
C HIS A 139 0.01 -4.69 15.93
N ALA A 140 -0.01 -3.57 16.63
CA ALA A 140 -0.46 -3.54 17.99
C ALA A 140 -1.20 -2.23 18.25
N ASP A 141 -2.13 -2.28 19.18
CA ASP A 141 -2.89 -1.07 19.55
C ASP A 141 -2.02 -0.09 20.32
N SER A 142 -0.98 -0.58 20.97
CA SER A 142 -0.04 0.26 21.69
C SER A 142 1.36 -0.30 21.50
N LEU A 143 2.34 0.59 21.65
CA LEU A 143 3.72 0.15 21.60
C LEU A 143 4.04 -0.74 22.79
N PRO A 144 4.88 -1.76 22.61
CA PRO A 144 5.35 -2.56 23.73
C PRO A 144 6.06 -1.70 24.77
N GLN A 145 5.84 -2.02 26.00
CA GLN A 145 6.51 -1.34 27.09
C GLN A 145 7.94 -1.88 27.27
#